data_9fec2530ddb6326179a2e7f936b3e50e
#
_entry.id   9fec2530ddb6326179a2e7f936b3e50e
#
_cell.length_a   1.000
_cell.length_b   1.000
_cell.length_c   1.000
_cell.angle_alpha   90.00
_cell.angle_beta   90.00
_cell.angle_gamma   90.00
#
_symmetry.space_group_name_H-M   'P 1'
#
loop_
_entity.id
_entity.type
_entity.pdbx_description
1 polymer ?
#
loop_
_entity_poly.entity_id
_entity_poly.type
_entity_poly.pdbx_seq_one_letter_code
_entity_poly.pdbx_strand_id
1 'polypeptide(L)'
;MSKVNVSIEELFELGAHFGHRKRFWNPHMEDYIFCEKNNIHIIDLYKTQEKIVELYETFRNFSSVGNKIMIVGTKRVASSYVSDFGVKTGMPYISHRWLGGMLTNWKTIKVPINKLLEYEENKSSGQLDSMIKKEAVMLEKEMKKLSL
;
A
#
# COMPACT_ATOMS: atom_id res chain seq x y z
N MET A 1 -15.27 21.03 13.03
CA MET A 1 -14.90 20.22 11.83
C MET A 1 -13.43 20.48 11.55
N SER A 2 -12.56 19.51 11.81
CA SER A 2 -11.13 19.64 11.55
C SER A 2 -10.89 19.70 10.04
N LYS A 3 -10.55 20.88 9.53
CA LYS A 3 -10.01 21.00 8.17
C LYS A 3 -8.63 20.37 8.17
N VAL A 4 -8.34 19.50 7.21
CA VAL A 4 -6.96 19.09 6.95
C VAL A 4 -6.20 20.33 6.51
N ASN A 5 -5.30 20.78 7.35
CA ASN A 5 -4.43 21.92 7.04
C ASN A 5 -3.02 21.37 6.86
N VAL A 6 -2.65 21.12 5.62
CA VAL A 6 -1.27 20.74 5.23
C VAL A 6 -0.62 22.02 4.73
N SER A 7 0.45 22.47 5.38
CA SER A 7 1.14 23.68 4.94
C SER A 7 2.08 23.36 3.76
N ILE A 8 2.30 24.37 2.91
CA ILE A 8 3.22 24.24 1.77
C ILE A 8 4.66 24.09 2.28
N GLU A 9 4.99 24.78 3.37
CA GLU A 9 6.29 24.69 4.04
C GLU A 9 6.59 23.26 4.51
N GLU A 10 5.62 22.60 5.17
CA GLU A 10 5.77 21.19 5.57
C GLU A 10 5.97 20.26 4.38
N LEU A 11 5.19 20.43 3.30
CA LEU A 11 5.36 19.64 2.09
C LEU A 11 6.75 19.84 1.46
N PHE A 12 7.24 21.08 1.50
CA PHE A 12 8.56 21.41 0.97
C PHE A 12 9.69 20.79 1.80
N GLU A 13 9.63 20.89 3.12
CA GLU A 13 10.60 20.29 4.04
C GLU A 13 10.65 18.76 3.95
N LEU A 14 9.49 18.12 3.75
CA LEU A 14 9.40 16.68 3.51
C LEU A 14 9.86 16.24 2.12
N GLY A 15 10.23 17.19 1.26
CA GLY A 15 10.71 16.88 -0.09
C GLY A 15 9.62 16.46 -1.08
N ALA A 16 8.35 16.76 -0.82
CA ALA A 16 7.24 16.41 -1.70
C ALA A 16 7.31 17.10 -3.07
N HIS A 17 8.10 18.17 -3.19
CA HIS A 17 8.35 18.89 -4.44
C HIS A 17 9.29 18.17 -5.41
N PHE A 18 10.05 17.15 -4.96
CA PHE A 18 10.94 16.42 -5.86
C PHE A 18 10.16 15.45 -6.75
N GLY A 19 10.19 15.71 -8.05
CA GLY A 19 9.62 14.84 -9.06
C GLY A 19 10.63 13.90 -9.69
N HIS A 20 10.33 13.44 -10.89
CA HIS A 20 11.19 12.54 -11.65
C HIS A 20 12.23 13.31 -12.47
N ARG A 21 13.23 12.59 -12.95
CA ARG A 21 14.26 13.17 -13.87
C ARG A 21 13.61 13.53 -15.21
N LYS A 22 14.02 14.63 -15.82
CA LYS A 22 13.53 15.13 -17.10
C LYS A 22 13.40 14.06 -18.19
N ARG A 23 14.37 13.17 -18.33
CA ARG A 23 14.38 12.10 -19.35
C ARG A 23 13.22 11.09 -19.25
N PHE A 24 12.54 11.05 -18.11
CA PHE A 24 11.43 10.11 -17.84
C PHE A 24 10.07 10.80 -17.73
N TRP A 25 9.99 12.08 -18.09
CA TRP A 25 8.74 12.81 -17.96
C TRP A 25 7.70 12.35 -18.98
N ASN A 26 6.44 12.48 -18.59
CA ASN A 26 5.30 12.27 -19.46
C ASN A 26 4.69 13.65 -19.76
N PRO A 27 4.39 13.99 -21.04
CA PRO A 27 3.75 15.26 -21.41
C PRO A 27 2.45 15.54 -20.63
N HIS A 28 1.66 14.50 -20.29
CA HIS A 28 0.46 14.64 -19.48
C HIS A 28 0.70 15.13 -18.04
N MET A 29 1.94 15.19 -17.59
CA MET A 29 2.32 15.72 -16.28
C MET A 29 2.72 17.21 -16.32
N GLU A 30 2.74 17.82 -17.50
CA GLU A 30 3.18 19.21 -17.69
C GLU A 30 2.45 20.20 -16.76
N ASP A 31 1.13 20.04 -16.65
CA ASP A 31 0.29 20.89 -15.79
C ASP A 31 0.64 20.81 -14.30
N TYR A 32 1.31 19.76 -13.84
CA TYR A 32 1.67 19.53 -12.45
C TYR A 32 3.13 19.88 -12.13
N ILE A 33 3.90 20.27 -13.13
CA ILE A 33 5.30 20.61 -12.99
C ILE A 33 5.42 22.14 -12.84
N PHE A 34 6.02 22.58 -11.73
CA PHE A 34 6.29 23.99 -11.47
C PHE A 34 7.49 24.50 -12.29
N CYS A 35 8.60 23.77 -12.26
CA CYS A 35 9.82 24.10 -13.01
C CYS A 35 10.75 22.90 -13.11
N GLU A 36 11.85 23.09 -13.85
CA GLU A 36 12.98 22.14 -13.93
C GLU A 36 14.20 22.73 -13.20
N LYS A 37 14.82 21.93 -12.33
CA LYS A 37 16.05 22.28 -11.64
C LYS A 37 16.99 21.06 -11.58
N ASN A 38 18.23 21.22 -12.01
CA ASN A 38 19.23 20.14 -11.99
C ASN A 38 18.77 18.84 -12.69
N ASN A 39 18.12 18.94 -13.85
CA ASN A 39 17.55 17.81 -14.60
C ASN A 39 16.47 17.01 -13.84
N ILE A 40 15.88 17.62 -12.83
CA ILE A 40 14.76 17.05 -12.04
C ILE A 40 13.59 18.03 -12.17
N HIS A 41 12.39 17.51 -12.39
CA HIS A 41 11.16 18.27 -12.35
C HIS A 41 10.77 18.57 -10.91
N ILE A 42 10.35 19.78 -10.65
CA ILE A 42 9.79 20.22 -9.37
C ILE A 42 8.29 20.23 -9.51
N ILE A 43 7.61 19.51 -8.63
CA ILE A 43 6.15 19.41 -8.61
C ILE A 43 5.54 20.65 -7.96
N ASP A 44 4.44 21.12 -8.51
CA ASP A 44 3.67 22.23 -7.96
C ASP A 44 2.98 21.84 -6.64
N LEU A 45 3.47 22.40 -5.54
CA LEU A 45 2.95 22.11 -4.21
C LEU A 45 1.59 22.76 -3.95
N TYR A 46 1.24 23.83 -4.63
CA TYR A 46 -0.11 24.43 -4.51
C TYR A 46 -1.17 23.46 -5.04
N LYS A 47 -0.93 22.88 -6.20
CA LYS A 47 -1.81 21.84 -6.77
C LYS A 47 -1.84 20.58 -5.92
N THR A 48 -0.71 20.22 -5.32
CA THR A 48 -0.63 19.07 -4.40
C THR A 48 -1.50 19.30 -3.16
N GLN A 49 -1.42 20.48 -2.55
CA GLN A 49 -2.22 20.85 -1.39
C GLN A 49 -3.73 20.84 -1.71
N GLU A 50 -4.12 21.41 -2.85
CA GLU A 50 -5.51 21.40 -3.32
C GLU A 50 -6.04 19.97 -3.48
N LYS A 51 -5.24 19.09 -4.12
CA LYS A 51 -5.62 17.69 -4.32
C LYS A 51 -5.68 16.87 -3.02
N ILE A 52 -4.88 17.19 -2.03
CA ILE A 52 -4.96 16.56 -0.70
C ILE A 52 -6.29 16.91 -0.03
N VAL A 53 -6.73 18.17 -0.10
CA VAL A 53 -7.99 18.61 0.48
C VAL A 53 -9.18 17.95 -0.23
N GLU A 54 -9.18 17.93 -1.56
CA GLU A 54 -10.20 17.26 -2.38
C GLU A 54 -10.29 15.76 -2.05
N LEU A 55 -9.15 15.09 -1.94
CA LEU A 55 -9.07 13.66 -1.60
C LEU A 55 -9.63 13.39 -0.19
N TYR A 56 -9.33 14.25 0.77
CA TYR A 56 -9.86 14.13 2.13
C TYR A 56 -11.38 14.19 2.16
N GLU A 57 -11.97 15.13 1.44
CA GLU A 57 -13.43 15.26 1.34
C GLU A 57 -14.05 14.04 0.65
N THR A 58 -13.42 13.55 -0.39
CA THR A 58 -13.84 12.33 -1.09
C THR A 58 -13.82 11.12 -0.15
N PHE A 59 -12.74 10.91 0.61
CA PHE A 59 -12.64 9.81 1.57
C PHE A 59 -13.67 9.92 2.70
N ARG A 60 -13.88 11.12 3.20
CA ARG A 60 -14.89 11.40 4.22
C ARG A 60 -16.29 11.01 3.76
N ASN A 61 -16.67 11.47 2.56
CA ASN A 61 -17.96 11.17 1.98
C ASN A 61 -18.12 9.67 1.71
N PHE A 62 -17.09 9.02 1.19
CA PHE A 62 -17.10 7.59 0.89
C PHE A 62 -17.23 6.74 2.15
N SER A 63 -16.50 7.11 3.20
CA SER A 63 -16.52 6.43 4.50
C SER A 63 -17.85 6.65 5.25
N SER A 64 -18.48 7.82 5.10
CA SER A 64 -19.75 8.12 5.77
C SER A 64 -20.90 7.21 5.33
N VAL A 65 -20.83 6.66 4.13
CA VAL A 65 -21.80 5.70 3.57
C VAL A 65 -21.48 4.25 3.99
N GLY A 66 -20.41 4.04 4.78
CA GLY A 66 -19.99 2.72 5.22
C GLY A 66 -19.17 1.92 4.21
N ASN A 67 -18.70 2.54 3.16
CA ASN A 67 -17.82 1.90 2.18
C ASN A 67 -16.42 1.63 2.74
N LYS A 68 -15.80 0.56 2.25
CA LYS A 68 -14.42 0.21 2.61
C LYS A 68 -13.45 0.79 1.59
N ILE A 69 -12.34 1.33 2.08
CA ILE A 69 -11.25 1.88 1.28
C ILE A 69 -10.05 0.96 1.43
N MET A 70 -9.50 0.49 0.31
CA MET A 70 -8.25 -0.27 0.32
C MET A 70 -7.08 0.67 0.02
N ILE A 71 -6.09 0.70 0.92
CA ILE A 71 -4.87 1.49 0.72
C ILE A 71 -3.74 0.59 0.27
N VAL A 72 -3.07 1.01 -0.81
CA VAL A 72 -1.95 0.30 -1.42
C VAL A 72 -0.70 1.18 -1.39
N GLY A 73 0.31 0.76 -0.65
CA GLY A 73 1.57 1.46 -0.55
C GLY A 73 2.75 0.49 -0.52
N THR A 74 3.18 0.04 -1.69
CA THR A 74 4.24 -0.98 -1.85
C THR A 74 5.66 -0.41 -1.82
N LYS A 75 5.81 0.92 -1.83
CA LYS A 75 7.12 1.56 -1.70
C LYS A 75 7.61 1.47 -0.25
N ARG A 76 8.89 1.22 -0.07
CA ARG A 76 9.54 1.06 1.26
C ARG A 76 9.21 2.21 2.23
N VAL A 77 9.14 3.44 1.73
CA VAL A 77 8.83 4.64 2.54
C VAL A 77 7.37 4.64 3.02
N ALA A 78 6.43 4.11 2.23
CA ALA A 78 5.00 4.12 2.54
C ALA A 78 4.54 2.86 3.32
N SER A 79 5.29 1.77 3.25
CA SER A 79 4.89 0.45 3.74
C SER A 79 4.47 0.44 5.21
N SER A 80 5.27 1.05 6.10
CA SER A 80 4.98 1.12 7.54
C SER A 80 3.71 1.93 7.82
N TYR A 81 3.57 3.09 7.18
CA TYR A 81 2.39 3.95 7.38
C TYR A 81 1.09 3.30 6.90
N VAL A 82 1.15 2.58 5.78
CA VAL A 82 0.00 1.86 5.23
C VAL A 82 -0.40 0.70 6.15
N SER A 83 0.57 -0.04 6.69
CA SER A 83 0.32 -1.11 7.65
C SER A 83 -0.31 -0.57 8.95
N ASP A 84 0.26 0.49 9.52
CA ASP A 84 -0.25 1.13 10.72
C ASP A 84 -1.67 1.66 10.55
N PHE A 85 -1.95 2.25 9.38
CA PHE A 85 -3.30 2.70 9.04
C PHE A 85 -4.28 1.53 8.98
N GLY A 86 -3.93 0.44 8.30
CA GLY A 86 -4.78 -0.73 8.20
C GLY A 86 -5.11 -1.35 9.55
N VAL A 87 -4.11 -1.50 10.42
CA VAL A 87 -4.30 -2.03 11.78
C VAL A 87 -5.18 -1.11 12.63
N LYS A 88 -4.99 0.21 12.56
CA LYS A 88 -5.76 1.19 13.35
C LYS A 88 -7.21 1.33 12.91
N THR A 89 -7.47 1.20 11.62
CA THR A 89 -8.82 1.45 11.05
C THR A 89 -9.61 0.18 10.74
N GLY A 90 -8.97 -0.98 10.71
CA GLY A 90 -9.58 -2.23 10.22
C GLY A 90 -9.89 -2.23 8.73
N MET A 91 -9.35 -1.26 7.97
CA MET A 91 -9.51 -1.19 6.52
C MET A 91 -8.52 -2.12 5.81
N PRO A 92 -8.89 -2.70 4.65
CA PRO A 92 -7.97 -3.51 3.87
C PRO A 92 -6.77 -2.68 3.39
N TYR A 93 -5.58 -3.27 3.46
CA TYR A 93 -4.35 -2.60 3.04
C TYR A 93 -3.36 -3.56 2.40
N ILE A 94 -2.47 -3.02 1.56
CA ILE A 94 -1.36 -3.75 0.95
C ILE A 94 -0.10 -2.91 1.12
N SER A 95 0.82 -3.40 1.96
CA SER A 95 2.07 -2.71 2.30
C SER A 95 3.31 -3.33 1.67
N HIS A 96 3.19 -4.55 1.10
CA HIS A 96 4.31 -5.26 0.47
C HIS A 96 4.14 -5.29 -1.05
N ARG A 97 4.00 -6.45 -1.63
CA ARG A 97 3.91 -6.61 -3.08
C ARG A 97 2.46 -6.72 -3.53
N TRP A 98 2.07 -5.95 -4.53
CA TRP A 98 0.82 -6.18 -5.25
C TRP A 98 0.91 -7.47 -6.06
N LEU A 99 0.08 -8.44 -5.74
CA LEU A 99 -0.01 -9.69 -6.51
C LEU A 99 -0.88 -9.46 -7.73
N GLY A 100 -0.40 -9.88 -8.91
CA GLY A 100 -1.20 -9.82 -10.13
C GLY A 100 -2.50 -10.61 -9.99
N GLY A 101 -3.61 -10.01 -10.42
CA GLY A 101 -4.91 -10.67 -10.38
C GLY A 101 -5.68 -10.53 -9.05
N MET A 102 -5.22 -9.74 -8.08
CA MET A 102 -5.93 -9.57 -6.79
C MET A 102 -7.37 -9.05 -6.96
N LEU A 103 -7.62 -8.23 -7.96
CA LEU A 103 -8.96 -7.73 -8.28
C LEU A 103 -9.67 -8.52 -9.37
N THR A 104 -8.93 -9.16 -10.27
CA THR A 104 -9.49 -9.81 -11.46
C THR A 104 -9.54 -11.34 -11.37
N ASN A 105 -8.66 -11.95 -10.55
CA ASN A 105 -8.56 -13.39 -10.39
C ASN A 105 -8.43 -13.79 -8.92
N TRP A 106 -9.31 -13.28 -8.09
CA TRP A 106 -9.34 -13.53 -6.65
C TRP A 106 -9.42 -15.03 -6.29
N LYS A 107 -10.11 -15.82 -7.11
CA LYS A 107 -10.22 -17.27 -6.89
C LYS A 107 -8.85 -17.95 -6.81
N THR A 108 -7.93 -17.59 -7.70
CA THR A 108 -6.56 -18.14 -7.69
C THR A 108 -5.73 -17.60 -6.52
N ILE A 109 -5.88 -16.32 -6.19
CA ILE A 109 -5.17 -15.69 -5.06
C ILE A 109 -5.60 -16.27 -3.71
N LYS A 110 -6.87 -16.67 -3.59
CA LYS A 110 -7.41 -17.25 -2.35
C LYS A 110 -6.83 -18.64 -2.02
N VAL A 111 -6.39 -19.41 -3.02
CA VAL A 111 -5.87 -20.77 -2.81
C VAL A 111 -4.64 -20.82 -1.90
N PRO A 112 -3.55 -20.07 -2.15
CA PRO A 112 -2.39 -20.04 -1.24
C PRO A 112 -2.73 -19.44 0.13
N ILE A 113 -3.69 -18.50 0.21
CA ILE A 113 -4.14 -17.94 1.50
C ILE A 113 -4.81 -19.03 2.33
N ASN A 114 -5.72 -19.79 1.75
CA ASN A 114 -6.38 -20.90 2.46
C ASN A 114 -5.37 -21.96 2.92
N LYS A 115 -4.37 -22.30 2.09
CA LYS A 115 -3.30 -23.22 2.48
C LYS A 115 -2.50 -22.71 3.68
N LEU A 116 -2.23 -21.40 3.75
CA LEU A 116 -1.54 -20.81 4.89
C LEU A 116 -2.39 -20.91 6.16
N LEU A 117 -3.67 -20.60 6.09
CA LEU A 117 -4.59 -20.69 7.21
C LEU A 117 -4.73 -22.14 7.73
N GLU A 118 -4.90 -23.12 6.83
CA GLU A 118 -4.91 -24.54 7.18
C GLU A 118 -3.62 -25.00 7.85
N TYR A 119 -2.48 -24.49 7.38
CA TYR A 119 -1.18 -24.78 8.01
C TYR A 119 -1.09 -24.20 9.42
N GLU A 120 -1.53 -22.97 9.63
CA GLU A 120 -1.55 -22.35 10.97
C GLU A 120 -2.49 -23.08 11.94
N GLU A 121 -3.64 -23.50 11.47
CA GLU A 121 -4.57 -24.34 12.24
C GLU A 121 -3.96 -25.71 12.61
N ASN A 122 -3.34 -26.40 11.65
CA ASN A 122 -2.67 -27.70 11.87
C ASN A 122 -1.45 -27.56 12.79
N LYS A 123 -0.75 -26.43 12.75
CA LYS A 123 0.35 -26.15 13.66
C LYS A 123 -0.15 -25.92 15.09
N SER A 124 -1.23 -25.19 15.25
CA SER A 124 -1.82 -24.91 16.59
C SER A 124 -2.48 -26.16 17.23
N SER A 125 -3.00 -27.07 16.41
CA SER A 125 -3.61 -28.32 16.86
C SER A 125 -2.62 -29.47 17.11
N GLY A 126 -1.31 -29.27 16.84
CA GLY A 126 -0.27 -30.30 17.01
C GLY A 126 -0.28 -31.40 15.93
N GLN A 127 -1.09 -31.27 14.90
CA GLN A 127 -1.16 -32.27 13.82
C GLN A 127 0.14 -32.36 13.01
N LEU A 128 0.93 -31.30 12.96
CA LEU A 128 2.23 -31.30 12.29
C LEU A 128 3.25 -32.22 12.96
N ASP A 129 3.13 -32.49 14.25
CA ASP A 129 4.04 -33.36 14.99
C ASP A 129 3.88 -34.85 14.59
N SER A 130 2.72 -35.20 14.01
CA SER A 130 2.46 -36.55 13.47
C SER A 130 2.97 -36.78 12.03
N MET A 131 3.44 -35.72 11.36
CA MET A 131 3.96 -35.80 9.99
C MET A 131 5.41 -36.27 9.94
N ILE A 132 5.80 -36.84 8.80
CA ILE A 132 7.20 -37.19 8.54
C ILE A 132 8.04 -35.90 8.57
N LYS A 133 9.13 -35.91 9.36
CA LYS A 133 9.99 -34.72 9.62
C LYS A 133 10.45 -34.03 8.34
N LYS A 134 10.71 -34.77 7.26
CA LYS A 134 11.10 -34.22 5.96
C LYS A 134 9.96 -33.40 5.31
N GLU A 135 8.74 -33.92 5.37
CA GLU A 135 7.54 -33.25 4.81
C GLU A 135 7.18 -32.00 5.61
N ALA A 136 7.24 -32.07 6.93
CA ALA A 136 7.01 -30.93 7.81
C ALA A 136 7.98 -29.76 7.51
N VAL A 137 9.27 -30.04 7.32
CA VAL A 137 10.28 -29.03 6.96
C VAL A 137 10.05 -28.45 5.57
N MET A 138 9.62 -29.25 4.59
CA MET A 138 9.30 -28.74 3.25
C MET A 138 8.07 -27.84 3.28
N LEU A 139 7.03 -28.23 4.01
CA LEU A 139 5.81 -27.48 4.18
C LEU A 139 6.07 -26.14 4.89
N GLU A 140 6.86 -26.16 5.95
CA GLU A 140 7.26 -24.96 6.67
C GLU A 140 8.00 -23.96 5.77
N LYS A 141 8.91 -24.44 4.92
CA LYS A 141 9.61 -23.59 3.93
C LYS A 141 8.67 -22.99 2.89
N GLU A 142 7.67 -23.76 2.45
CA GLU A 142 6.66 -23.26 1.51
C GLU A 142 5.79 -22.19 2.16
N MET A 143 5.29 -22.44 3.37
CA MET A 143 4.46 -21.50 4.11
C MET A 143 5.22 -20.21 4.46
N LYS A 144 6.50 -20.32 4.83
CA LYS A 144 7.33 -19.13 5.08
C LYS A 144 7.53 -18.24 3.84
N LYS A 145 7.42 -18.78 2.64
CA LYS A 145 7.43 -17.98 1.39
C LYS A 145 6.08 -17.31 1.13
N LEU A 146 4.99 -17.89 1.61
CA LEU A 146 3.64 -17.34 1.43
C LEU A 146 3.28 -16.28 2.49
N SER A 147 3.92 -16.32 3.66
CA SER A 147 3.71 -15.36 4.76
C SER A 147 4.51 -14.05 4.61
N LEU A 148 5.37 -13.93 3.60
CA LEU A 148 6.13 -12.72 3.23
C LEU A 148 5.31 -11.83 2.30
#